data_f4a90361e4a06a81506f6f774fbf4455
#
_entry.id   f4a90361e4a06a81506f6f774fbf4455
#
_cell.length_a   1.000
_cell.length_b   1.000
_cell.length_c   1.000
_cell.angle_alpha   90.00
_cell.angle_beta   90.00
_cell.angle_gamma   90.00
#
_symmetry.space_group_name_H-M   'P 1'
#
loop_
_entity.id
_entity.type
_entity.pdbx_description
1 polymer ?
#
loop_
_entity_poly.entity_id
_entity_poly.type
_entity_poly.pdbx_seq_one_letter_code
_entity_poly.pdbx_strand_id
1 'polypeptide(L)'
;MKRVHIHYLLLLIGSLCLLTGCRTASRAVGGIDETTGSLSSKVELTVPTKDAVLTVDGTMKLQSGERMQLSLLMPILRSEVARMEVTPDEILLVDRMNKRYVRATRSELKQYLPRKASFERLEKLLYAAAKPGGKRTLTGTELGIPSLEKAKIELTDFSTQPLKLTPTTLSNRYKQVPLEELLGLLMGL
;
A
#
# COMPACT_ATOMS: atom_id res chain seq x y z
N MET A 1 21.16 -2.15 59.70
CA MET A 1 20.72 -0.98 58.95
C MET A 1 21.17 -0.99 57.46
N LYS A 2 22.33 -1.53 57.07
CA LYS A 2 22.80 -1.52 55.66
C LYS A 2 21.95 -2.34 54.64
N ARG A 3 21.29 -3.43 55.08
CA ARG A 3 20.50 -4.27 54.15
C ARG A 3 19.16 -3.65 53.72
N VAL A 4 18.56 -2.80 54.51
CA VAL A 4 17.30 -2.13 54.19
C VAL A 4 17.50 -1.10 53.08
N HIS A 5 18.60 -0.36 53.07
CA HIS A 5 18.87 0.63 52.03
C HIS A 5 19.13 0.03 50.65
N ILE A 6 19.64 -1.22 50.57
CA ILE A 6 19.86 -1.91 49.31
C ILE A 6 18.52 -2.29 48.64
N HIS A 7 17.51 -2.68 49.42
CA HIS A 7 16.17 -3.00 48.90
C HIS A 7 15.43 -1.78 48.38
N TYR A 8 15.56 -0.64 49.08
CA TYR A 8 15.00 0.62 48.60
C TYR A 8 15.70 1.12 47.32
N LEU A 9 17.02 0.95 47.22
CA LEU A 9 17.77 1.31 46.02
C LEU A 9 17.37 0.45 44.82
N LEU A 10 17.20 -0.87 45.01
CA LEU A 10 16.74 -1.78 43.96
C LEU A 10 15.29 -1.50 43.52
N LEU A 11 14.41 -1.15 44.46
CA LEU A 11 13.04 -0.73 44.17
C LEU A 11 13.01 0.58 43.38
N LEU A 12 13.86 1.53 43.72
CA LEU A 12 13.96 2.83 43.04
C LEU A 12 14.47 2.68 41.60
N ILE A 13 15.49 1.80 41.39
CA ILE A 13 16.04 1.51 40.05
C ILE A 13 14.99 0.76 39.21
N GLY A 14 14.27 -0.21 39.80
CA GLY A 14 13.18 -0.92 39.13
C GLY A 14 12.04 -0.01 38.68
N SER A 15 11.68 0.99 39.51
CA SER A 15 10.65 1.99 39.17
C SER A 15 11.09 2.94 38.05
N LEU A 16 12.38 3.27 37.97
CA LEU A 16 12.91 4.15 36.93
C LEU A 16 12.93 3.48 35.56
N CYS A 17 13.12 2.16 35.51
CA CYS A 17 13.07 1.39 34.25
C CYS A 17 11.66 1.27 33.66
N LEU A 18 10.62 1.39 34.46
CA LEU A 18 9.22 1.34 33.99
C LEU A 18 8.76 2.64 33.33
N LEU A 19 9.49 3.74 33.48
CA LEU A 19 9.19 5.04 32.88
C LEU A 19 9.79 5.22 31.48
N THR A 20 10.67 4.33 31.03
CA THR A 20 11.11 4.29 29.64
C THR A 20 10.10 3.53 28.78
N GLY A 21 8.81 3.88 28.88
CA GLY A 21 7.82 3.49 27.90
C GLY A 21 8.31 3.97 26.53
N CYS A 22 8.62 3.05 25.64
CA CYS A 22 8.77 3.36 24.22
C CYS A 22 7.53 4.14 23.80
N ARG A 23 7.59 5.46 23.79
CA ARG A 23 6.74 6.26 22.94
C ARG A 23 7.08 5.84 21.52
N THR A 24 6.33 4.92 20.98
CA THR A 24 6.12 4.86 19.55
C THR A 24 5.54 6.22 19.20
N ALA A 25 6.43 7.16 18.91
CA ALA A 25 6.02 8.44 18.38
C ALA A 25 5.30 8.12 17.07
N SER A 26 3.98 8.12 17.12
CA SER A 26 3.20 8.45 15.94
C SER A 26 3.67 9.85 15.58
N ARG A 27 4.69 9.91 14.71
CA ARG A 27 5.11 11.17 14.13
C ARG A 27 3.88 11.72 13.46
N ALA A 28 3.27 12.71 14.10
CA ALA A 28 2.32 13.57 13.43
C ALA A 28 3.05 14.03 12.16
N VAL A 29 2.57 13.57 11.03
CA VAL A 29 3.09 13.95 9.72
C VAL A 29 2.73 15.43 9.58
N GLY A 30 3.64 16.28 10.05
CA GLY A 30 3.56 17.73 9.82
C GLY A 30 3.59 17.92 8.31
N GLY A 31 2.58 18.59 7.77
CA GLY A 31 2.43 19.02 6.38
C GLY A 31 3.08 18.09 5.35
N ILE A 32 2.31 17.12 4.83
CA ILE A 32 2.77 16.32 3.69
C ILE A 32 2.77 17.26 2.50
N ASP A 33 3.95 17.72 2.14
CA ASP A 33 4.18 18.52 0.96
C ASP A 33 4.48 17.57 -0.22
N GLU A 34 3.84 17.81 -1.37
CA GLU A 34 4.09 17.07 -2.61
C GLU A 34 5.58 17.16 -3.05
N THR A 35 6.31 18.10 -2.46
CA THR A 35 7.75 18.32 -2.70
C THR A 35 8.65 17.23 -2.10
N THR A 36 8.16 16.36 -1.21
CA THR A 36 9.00 15.31 -0.58
C THR A 36 9.37 14.18 -1.54
N GLY A 37 8.73 14.10 -2.69
CA GLY A 37 9.08 13.12 -3.74
C GLY A 37 8.78 11.65 -3.38
N SER A 38 8.34 11.37 -2.15
CA SER A 38 8.08 10.00 -1.69
C SER A 38 6.90 9.92 -0.73
N LEU A 39 6.10 8.86 -0.88
CA LEU A 39 5.00 8.55 0.03
C LEU A 39 4.90 7.04 0.21
N SER A 40 4.65 6.58 1.43
CA SER A 40 4.32 5.18 1.70
C SER A 40 3.18 5.07 2.72
N SER A 41 2.45 3.96 2.67
CA SER A 41 1.37 3.66 3.62
C SER A 41 1.17 2.15 3.75
N LYS A 42 0.53 1.73 4.84
CA LYS A 42 -0.15 0.45 4.89
C LYS A 42 -1.44 0.53 4.08
N VAL A 43 -1.87 -0.60 3.59
CA VAL A 43 -3.07 -0.74 2.76
C VAL A 43 -3.89 -1.91 3.28
N GLU A 44 -5.20 -1.72 3.34
CA GLU A 44 -6.17 -2.79 3.45
C GLU A 44 -7.08 -2.75 2.22
N LEU A 45 -7.03 -3.78 1.40
CA LEU A 45 -7.89 -3.95 0.23
C LEU A 45 -9.07 -4.84 0.59
N THR A 46 -10.29 -4.32 0.48
CA THR A 46 -11.53 -5.07 0.65
C THR A 46 -12.23 -5.21 -0.69
N VAL A 47 -12.48 -6.46 -1.10
CA VAL A 47 -13.19 -6.80 -2.33
C VAL A 47 -14.40 -7.68 -1.98
N PRO A 48 -15.63 -7.19 -2.13
CA PRO A 48 -16.82 -8.04 -2.03
C PRO A 48 -16.87 -9.02 -3.20
N THR A 49 -16.99 -10.29 -2.89
CA THR A 49 -17.23 -11.38 -3.85
C THR A 49 -18.68 -11.82 -3.79
N LYS A 50 -19.08 -12.81 -4.60
CA LYS A 50 -20.46 -13.34 -4.60
C LYS A 50 -20.83 -13.97 -3.25
N ASP A 51 -19.87 -14.64 -2.63
CA ASP A 51 -20.14 -15.48 -1.44
C ASP A 51 -19.46 -14.97 -0.18
N ALA A 52 -18.55 -14.00 -0.27
CA ALA A 52 -17.76 -13.52 0.85
C ALA A 52 -17.23 -12.08 0.64
N VAL A 53 -16.60 -11.54 1.68
CA VAL A 53 -15.80 -10.33 1.58
C VAL A 53 -14.34 -10.73 1.76
N LEU A 54 -13.53 -10.50 0.74
CA LEU A 54 -12.10 -10.73 0.80
C LEU A 54 -11.41 -9.46 1.29
N THR A 55 -10.66 -9.57 2.38
CA THR A 55 -9.81 -8.48 2.90
C THR A 55 -8.36 -8.93 2.86
N VAL A 56 -7.50 -8.08 2.28
CA VAL A 56 -6.07 -8.36 2.10
C VAL A 56 -5.25 -7.15 2.53
N ASP A 57 -4.31 -7.39 3.42
CA ASP A 57 -3.32 -6.40 3.83
C ASP A 57 -2.28 -6.15 2.75
N GLY A 58 -1.68 -4.96 2.78
CA GLY A 58 -0.62 -4.62 1.85
C GLY A 58 0.19 -3.40 2.25
N THR A 59 1.05 -2.99 1.35
CA THR A 59 1.82 -1.76 1.45
C THR A 59 1.79 -1.02 0.13
N MET A 60 1.64 0.29 0.19
CA MET A 60 1.77 1.20 -0.95
C MET A 60 3.05 2.01 -0.79
N LYS A 61 3.78 2.18 -1.89
CA LYS A 61 4.96 3.04 -2.00
C LYS A 61 4.86 3.84 -3.28
N LEU A 62 5.07 5.14 -3.18
CA LEU A 62 5.03 6.07 -4.30
C LEU A 62 6.36 6.85 -4.34
N GLN A 63 6.96 6.91 -5.50
CA GLN A 63 8.00 7.86 -5.88
C GLN A 63 7.38 8.83 -6.89
N SER A 64 7.29 10.10 -6.50
CA SER A 64 6.54 11.14 -7.21
C SER A 64 6.99 11.28 -8.65
N GLY A 65 6.02 11.35 -9.58
CA GLY A 65 6.27 11.48 -11.00
C GLY A 65 6.85 10.22 -11.68
N GLU A 66 7.27 9.21 -10.93
CA GLU A 66 7.99 8.06 -11.49
C GLU A 66 7.23 6.74 -11.37
N ARG A 67 6.86 6.33 -10.14
CA ARG A 67 6.34 4.98 -9.90
C ARG A 67 5.56 4.85 -8.61
N MET A 68 4.50 4.09 -8.66
CA MET A 68 3.78 3.58 -7.49
C MET A 68 3.84 2.05 -7.49
N GLN A 69 4.10 1.46 -6.34
CA GLN A 69 4.04 0.02 -6.11
C GLN A 69 3.05 -0.28 -4.98
N LEU A 70 2.08 -1.15 -5.26
CA LEU A 70 1.16 -1.74 -4.30
C LEU A 70 1.48 -3.21 -4.17
N SER A 71 1.87 -3.66 -2.99
CA SER A 71 2.14 -5.06 -2.67
C SER A 71 1.06 -5.60 -1.75
N LEU A 72 0.36 -6.65 -2.15
CA LEU A 72 -0.61 -7.37 -1.33
C LEU A 72 0.08 -8.56 -0.66
N LEU A 73 -0.23 -8.76 0.61
CA LEU A 73 0.48 -9.68 1.48
C LEU A 73 -0.44 -10.80 1.97
N MET A 74 0.07 -12.02 1.98
CA MET A 74 -0.62 -13.16 2.59
C MET A 74 -0.80 -12.91 4.11
N PRO A 75 -2.00 -13.16 4.65
CA PRO A 75 -2.19 -13.17 6.10
C PRO A 75 -1.17 -14.10 6.77
N ILE A 76 -0.76 -13.77 8.01
CA ILE A 76 0.19 -14.53 8.84
C ILE A 76 1.61 -14.53 8.28
N LEU A 77 1.87 -15.09 7.10
CA LEU A 77 3.22 -15.24 6.53
C LEU A 77 3.80 -13.92 6.00
N ARG A 78 2.96 -12.91 5.74
CA ARG A 78 3.35 -11.60 5.22
C ARG A 78 4.16 -11.67 3.90
N SER A 79 4.14 -12.82 3.21
CA SER A 79 4.73 -12.94 1.88
C SER A 79 3.89 -12.25 0.83
N GLU A 80 4.53 -11.62 -0.15
CA GLU A 80 3.84 -10.93 -1.23
C GLU A 80 3.15 -11.94 -2.17
N VAL A 81 1.82 -11.82 -2.30
CA VAL A 81 1.00 -12.68 -3.16
C VAL A 81 0.66 -12.03 -4.50
N ALA A 82 0.56 -10.70 -4.50
CA ALA A 82 0.33 -9.93 -5.72
C ALA A 82 1.03 -8.58 -5.62
N ARG A 83 1.41 -8.04 -6.78
CA ARG A 83 1.97 -6.69 -6.90
C ARG A 83 1.33 -5.97 -8.08
N MET A 84 1.00 -4.71 -7.86
CA MET A 84 0.70 -3.77 -8.91
C MET A 84 1.79 -2.69 -8.94
N GLU A 85 2.33 -2.43 -10.10
CA GLU A 85 3.23 -1.31 -10.35
C GLU A 85 2.61 -0.41 -11.41
N VAL A 86 2.55 0.87 -11.12
CA VAL A 86 1.99 1.89 -12.02
C VAL A 86 3.05 2.94 -12.27
N THR A 87 3.28 3.25 -13.53
CA THR A 87 4.12 4.35 -14.00
C THR A 87 3.27 5.27 -14.90
N PRO A 88 3.78 6.44 -15.33
CA PRO A 88 3.08 7.26 -16.31
C PRO A 88 2.75 6.53 -17.62
N ASP A 89 3.54 5.50 -18.00
CA ASP A 89 3.49 4.86 -19.30
C ASP A 89 2.83 3.49 -19.31
N GLU A 90 2.88 2.76 -18.19
CA GLU A 90 2.42 1.38 -18.12
C GLU A 90 1.90 0.97 -16.74
N ILE A 91 1.14 -0.11 -16.73
CA ILE A 91 0.79 -0.86 -15.52
C ILE A 91 1.34 -2.28 -15.64
N LEU A 92 1.95 -2.76 -14.56
CA LEU A 92 2.38 -4.13 -14.39
C LEU A 92 1.60 -4.74 -13.22
N LEU A 93 0.83 -5.80 -13.48
CA LEU A 93 0.15 -6.60 -12.47
C LEU A 93 0.85 -7.95 -12.36
N VAL A 94 1.23 -8.37 -11.18
CA VAL A 94 1.95 -9.64 -10.94
C VAL A 94 1.18 -10.50 -9.96
N ASP A 95 0.74 -11.67 -10.42
CA ASP A 95 0.22 -12.76 -9.59
C ASP A 95 1.39 -13.67 -9.21
N ARG A 96 1.87 -13.53 -7.99
CA ARG A 96 3.02 -14.29 -7.50
C ARG A 96 2.69 -15.75 -7.19
N MET A 97 1.43 -16.00 -6.84
CA MET A 97 0.98 -17.35 -6.50
C MET A 97 0.96 -18.27 -7.74
N ASN A 98 0.40 -17.76 -8.84
CA ASN A 98 0.27 -18.52 -10.07
C ASN A 98 1.38 -18.20 -11.10
N LYS A 99 2.35 -17.35 -10.73
CA LYS A 99 3.48 -16.95 -11.60
C LYS A 99 3.00 -16.41 -12.94
N ARG A 100 2.03 -15.50 -12.90
CA ARG A 100 1.48 -14.83 -14.08
C ARG A 100 1.65 -13.33 -13.92
N TYR A 101 1.65 -12.63 -15.03
CA TYR A 101 1.65 -11.17 -15.02
C TYR A 101 0.92 -10.60 -16.23
N VAL A 102 0.45 -9.39 -16.06
CA VAL A 102 -0.04 -8.53 -17.13
C VAL A 102 0.85 -7.30 -17.18
N ARG A 103 1.28 -6.97 -18.39
CA ARG A 103 1.91 -5.68 -18.67
C ARG A 103 1.07 -5.00 -19.72
N ALA A 104 0.55 -3.82 -19.40
CA ALA A 104 -0.29 -3.06 -20.31
C ALA A 104 0.22 -1.61 -20.38
N THR A 105 0.44 -1.14 -21.58
CA THR A 105 0.81 0.24 -21.86
C THR A 105 -0.38 1.17 -21.66
N ARG A 106 -0.12 2.48 -21.50
CA ARG A 106 -1.16 3.49 -21.42
C ARG A 106 -2.13 3.47 -22.61
N SER A 107 -1.65 3.13 -23.81
CA SER A 107 -2.48 3.01 -25.01
C SER A 107 -3.45 1.84 -24.93
N GLU A 108 -3.01 0.69 -24.47
CA GLU A 108 -3.84 -0.51 -24.27
C GLU A 108 -4.87 -0.31 -23.16
N LEU A 109 -4.50 0.41 -22.11
CA LEU A 109 -5.41 0.69 -20.98
C LEU A 109 -6.54 1.66 -21.32
N LYS A 110 -6.43 2.47 -22.39
CA LYS A 110 -7.47 3.45 -22.77
C LYS A 110 -8.85 2.83 -23.02
N GLN A 111 -8.91 1.58 -23.42
CA GLN A 111 -10.19 0.88 -23.64
C GLN A 111 -10.86 0.38 -22.35
N TYR A 112 -10.07 0.22 -21.27
CA TYR A 112 -10.55 -0.29 -19.97
C TYR A 112 -10.69 0.79 -18.91
N LEU A 113 -9.90 1.87 -19.02
CA LEU A 113 -9.88 2.95 -18.04
C LEU A 113 -10.52 4.21 -18.61
N PRO A 114 -11.27 4.95 -17.77
CA PRO A 114 -11.80 6.27 -18.16
C PRO A 114 -10.68 7.22 -18.61
N ARG A 115 -11.00 8.13 -19.53
CA ARG A 115 -10.04 9.14 -20.02
C ARG A 115 -9.37 9.96 -18.91
N LYS A 116 -10.02 10.07 -17.75
CA LYS A 116 -9.53 10.82 -16.58
C LYS A 116 -8.58 10.00 -15.71
N ALA A 117 -8.44 8.68 -15.93
CA ALA A 117 -7.49 7.86 -15.20
C ALA A 117 -6.07 8.18 -15.67
N SER A 118 -5.24 8.72 -14.80
CA SER A 118 -3.84 9.03 -15.08
C SER A 118 -2.99 8.81 -13.81
N PHE A 119 -1.69 8.65 -14.01
CA PHE A 119 -0.75 8.50 -12.90
C PHE A 119 -0.77 9.75 -12.01
N GLU A 120 -0.79 10.95 -12.58
CA GLU A 120 -0.81 12.20 -11.82
C GLU A 120 -2.09 12.34 -10.96
N ARG A 121 -3.23 11.84 -11.48
CA ARG A 121 -4.48 11.84 -10.71
C ARG A 121 -4.41 10.86 -9.53
N LEU A 122 -3.88 9.66 -9.76
CA LEU A 122 -3.65 8.67 -8.72
C LEU A 122 -2.73 9.26 -7.63
N GLU A 123 -1.63 9.86 -8.03
CA GLU A 123 -0.69 10.51 -7.14
C GLU A 123 -1.35 11.60 -6.28
N LYS A 124 -2.11 12.51 -6.91
CA LYS A 124 -2.87 13.55 -6.19
C LYS A 124 -3.86 12.97 -5.18
N LEU A 125 -4.54 11.87 -5.51
CA LEU A 125 -5.46 11.20 -4.58
C LEU A 125 -4.72 10.62 -3.38
N LEU A 126 -3.56 10.01 -3.59
CA LEU A 126 -2.74 9.42 -2.53
C LEU A 126 -2.18 10.50 -1.59
N TYR A 127 -1.66 11.60 -2.13
CA TYR A 127 -1.22 12.74 -1.31
C TYR A 127 -2.37 13.41 -0.57
N ALA A 128 -3.55 13.55 -1.20
CA ALA A 128 -4.74 14.08 -0.53
C ALA A 128 -5.19 13.20 0.64
N ALA A 129 -5.16 11.87 0.47
CA ALA A 129 -5.48 10.90 1.53
C ALA A 129 -4.50 10.98 2.71
N ALA A 130 -3.23 11.28 2.43
CA ALA A 130 -2.18 11.36 3.43
C ALA A 130 -2.24 12.65 4.29
N LYS A 131 -2.88 13.72 3.81
CA LYS A 131 -3.04 14.98 4.56
C LYS A 131 -3.84 14.78 5.86
N PRO A 132 -3.60 15.57 6.91
CA PRO A 132 -4.43 15.56 8.11
C PRO A 132 -5.91 15.79 7.75
N GLY A 133 -6.80 14.88 8.21
CA GLY A 133 -8.23 14.92 7.85
C GLY A 133 -8.56 14.45 6.42
N GLY A 134 -7.57 14.00 5.66
CA GLY A 134 -7.76 13.46 4.32
C GLY A 134 -8.61 12.18 4.32
N LYS A 135 -9.32 11.94 3.22
CA LYS A 135 -10.12 10.73 3.02
C LYS A 135 -9.20 9.52 2.79
N ARG A 136 -9.14 8.63 3.76
CA ARG A 136 -8.23 7.47 3.73
C ARG A 136 -8.79 6.25 3.01
N THR A 137 -10.10 6.19 2.83
CA THR A 137 -10.77 5.11 2.09
C THR A 137 -11.07 5.55 0.68
N LEU A 138 -10.48 4.89 -0.30
CA LEU A 138 -10.70 5.11 -1.72
C LEU A 138 -11.49 3.95 -2.32
N THR A 139 -12.45 4.25 -3.19
CA THR A 139 -13.23 3.26 -3.93
C THR A 139 -12.67 3.06 -5.33
N GLY A 140 -13.04 1.95 -5.99
CA GLY A 140 -12.67 1.73 -7.38
C GLY A 140 -13.11 2.85 -8.31
N THR A 141 -14.29 3.44 -8.08
CA THR A 141 -14.80 4.59 -8.85
C THR A 141 -13.89 5.81 -8.71
N GLU A 142 -13.43 6.12 -7.49
CA GLU A 142 -12.51 7.25 -7.24
C GLU A 142 -11.14 7.03 -7.88
N LEU A 143 -10.68 5.77 -7.87
CA LEU A 143 -9.45 5.35 -8.56
C LEU A 143 -9.61 5.31 -10.10
N GLY A 144 -10.82 5.52 -10.61
CA GLY A 144 -11.11 5.49 -12.03
C GLY A 144 -11.30 4.08 -12.59
N ILE A 145 -11.67 3.11 -11.77
CA ILE A 145 -11.94 1.72 -12.16
C ILE A 145 -13.39 1.37 -11.80
N PRO A 146 -14.38 1.76 -12.63
CA PRO A 146 -15.80 1.55 -12.32
C PRO A 146 -16.18 0.08 -12.12
N SER A 147 -15.51 -0.85 -12.80
CA SER A 147 -15.71 -2.30 -12.62
C SER A 147 -15.38 -2.78 -11.21
N LEU A 148 -14.63 -2.02 -10.45
CA LEU A 148 -14.28 -2.28 -9.06
C LEU A 148 -14.97 -1.31 -8.09
N GLU A 149 -16.15 -0.80 -8.42
CA GLU A 149 -16.86 0.21 -7.61
C GLU A 149 -17.09 -0.21 -6.16
N LYS A 150 -17.31 -1.52 -5.93
CA LYS A 150 -17.51 -2.11 -4.60
C LYS A 150 -16.22 -2.37 -3.85
N ALA A 151 -15.09 -2.40 -4.54
CA ALA A 151 -13.79 -2.56 -3.90
C ALA A 151 -13.40 -1.28 -3.15
N LYS A 152 -12.77 -1.44 -1.99
CA LYS A 152 -12.30 -0.34 -1.15
C LYS A 152 -10.83 -0.55 -0.82
N ILE A 153 -10.08 0.53 -0.84
CA ILE A 153 -8.70 0.57 -0.35
C ILE A 153 -8.66 1.53 0.83
N GLU A 154 -8.31 1.05 2.00
CA GLU A 154 -8.03 1.88 3.16
C GLU A 154 -6.52 2.09 3.28
N LEU A 155 -6.11 3.35 3.49
CA LEU A 155 -4.71 3.77 3.60
C LEU A 155 -4.43 4.26 5.02
N THR A 156 -3.43 3.67 5.68
CA THR A 156 -3.03 4.02 7.05
C THR A 156 -1.52 4.14 7.16
N ASP A 157 -1.00 4.61 8.30
CA ASP A 157 0.42 4.68 8.61
C ASP A 157 1.26 5.34 7.51
N PHE A 158 0.84 6.54 7.10
CA PHE A 158 1.56 7.31 6.08
C PHE A 158 2.96 7.72 6.55
N SER A 159 3.92 7.66 5.61
CA SER A 159 5.28 8.16 5.79
C SER A 159 5.77 8.84 4.53
N THR A 160 6.47 9.96 4.70
CA THR A 160 7.13 10.73 3.63
C THR A 160 8.65 10.57 3.66
N GLN A 161 9.16 9.55 4.36
CA GLN A 161 10.59 9.28 4.35
C GLN A 161 11.08 9.01 2.92
N PRO A 162 12.24 9.55 2.53
CA PRO A 162 12.81 9.29 1.20
C PRO A 162 12.90 7.79 0.94
N LEU A 163 12.41 7.37 -0.21
CA LEU A 163 12.51 5.99 -0.68
C LEU A 163 12.91 5.99 -2.16
N LYS A 164 13.60 4.93 -2.56
CA LYS A 164 13.92 4.67 -3.95
C LYS A 164 13.23 3.38 -4.37
N LEU A 165 12.37 3.47 -5.38
CA LEU A 165 11.71 2.32 -5.94
C LEU A 165 12.49 1.77 -7.13
N THR A 166 12.78 0.48 -7.10
CA THR A 166 13.33 -0.22 -8.26
C THR A 166 12.20 -0.84 -9.07
N PRO A 167 12.31 -0.86 -10.41
CA PRO A 167 11.37 -1.57 -11.27
C PRO A 167 11.21 -3.03 -10.84
N THR A 168 9.98 -3.53 -10.91
CA THR A 168 9.71 -4.94 -10.64
C THR A 168 10.32 -5.80 -11.75
N THR A 169 11.25 -6.66 -11.38
CA THR A 169 11.84 -7.66 -12.28
C THR A 169 11.14 -9.00 -12.12
N LEU A 170 10.89 -9.65 -13.24
CA LEU A 170 10.25 -10.97 -13.31
C LEU A 170 11.25 -11.99 -13.84
N SER A 171 11.28 -13.17 -13.22
CA SER A 171 12.06 -14.28 -13.74
C SER A 171 11.34 -14.93 -14.94
N ASN A 172 12.03 -15.74 -15.71
CA ASN A 172 11.49 -16.51 -16.83
C ASN A 172 10.40 -17.53 -16.45
N ARG A 173 10.16 -17.73 -15.15
CA ARG A 173 9.07 -18.58 -14.64
C ARG A 173 7.70 -17.93 -14.73
N TYR A 174 7.64 -16.59 -14.90
CA TYR A 174 6.39 -15.87 -15.02
C TYR A 174 5.90 -15.88 -16.47
N LYS A 175 4.61 -16.14 -16.66
CA LYS A 175 3.96 -16.11 -17.96
C LYS A 175 3.14 -14.84 -18.10
N GLN A 176 3.28 -14.15 -19.22
CA GLN A 176 2.40 -13.04 -19.55
C GLN A 176 1.04 -13.58 -19.96
N VAL A 177 -0.01 -12.97 -19.46
CA VAL A 177 -1.41 -13.29 -19.80
C VAL A 177 -2.12 -12.01 -20.23
N PRO A 178 -3.22 -12.10 -21.00
CA PRO A 178 -4.05 -10.95 -21.34
C PRO A 178 -4.65 -10.29 -20.11
N LEU A 179 -4.90 -8.97 -20.20
CA LEU A 179 -5.49 -8.21 -19.11
C LEU A 179 -6.88 -8.73 -18.72
N GLU A 180 -7.67 -9.16 -19.69
CA GLU A 180 -9.01 -9.73 -19.51
C GLU A 180 -9.00 -10.97 -18.61
N GLU A 181 -8.00 -11.82 -18.76
CA GLU A 181 -7.85 -13.02 -17.94
C GLU A 181 -7.65 -12.68 -16.47
N LEU A 182 -6.81 -11.69 -16.19
CA LEU A 182 -6.49 -11.29 -14.82
C LEU A 182 -7.65 -10.47 -14.19
N LEU A 183 -8.32 -9.63 -14.97
CA LEU A 183 -9.55 -8.96 -14.54
C LEU A 183 -10.69 -9.94 -14.30
N GLY A 184 -10.82 -10.96 -15.15
CA GLY A 184 -11.82 -12.04 -15.00
C GLY A 184 -11.65 -12.80 -13.67
N LEU A 185 -10.41 -13.05 -13.26
CA LEU A 185 -10.11 -13.66 -11.97
C LEU A 185 -10.46 -12.75 -10.79
N LEU A 186 -10.19 -11.45 -10.89
CA LEU A 186 -10.52 -10.47 -9.85
C LEU A 186 -12.05 -10.23 -9.75
N MET A 187 -12.78 -10.34 -10.86
CA MET A 187 -14.23 -10.12 -10.89
C MET A 187 -15.02 -11.42 -10.70
N GLY A 188 -14.41 -12.56 -10.89
CA GLY A 188 -15.01 -13.90 -10.70
C GLY A 188 -14.83 -14.46 -9.29
N LEU A 189 -14.07 -13.76 -8.44
CA LEU A 189 -13.92 -14.07 -7.02
C LEU A 189 -15.14 -13.63 -6.22
#